data_0c5d1240bd9768a775c2e40dfd8c9bc1
#
_entry.id   0c5d1240bd9768a775c2e40dfd8c9bc1
#
_cell.length_a   1.000
_cell.length_b   1.000
_cell.length_c   1.000
_cell.angle_alpha   90.00
_cell.angle_beta   90.00
_cell.angle_gamma   90.00
#
_symmetry.space_group_name_H-M   'P 1'
#
loop_
_entity.id
_entity.type
_entity.pdbx_description
1 polymer ?
#
loop_
_entity_poly.entity_id
_entity_poly.type
_entity_poly.pdbx_seq_one_letter_code
_entity_poly.pdbx_strand_id
1 'polypeptide(L)'
;MSMAFENVDYTSLDIPAAPFSDPARIPDFPKNKVPRHIGVIMDGNGRWAKQRGMVRTNGHQAAEPVVFDTIAGAIEAGVRYLSLYTFSTENWKRSPQEVRFLMGFSREIIHRRVEQMDEWGVRVRWSGRRPKLWKSVIDELEAAEERTKNNKVIDVVFCINYGGRAEIADACAAIAREVRDGKISGDRVTEKMIAGHLYNPDIPDCDLVIRTSGEQRTSNFLPWEAAYAELDFVPELFPDCGRDVLWRSIDHYIHRDRRFGGVK
;
A
#
# COMPACT_ATOMS: atom_id res chain seq x y z
N MET A 1 -21.68 -28.74 -5.73
CA MET A 1 -21.79 -27.97 -6.98
C MET A 1 -20.63 -26.99 -7.00
N SER A 2 -19.55 -27.39 -7.66
CA SER A 2 -18.33 -26.55 -7.79
C SER A 2 -18.66 -25.46 -8.79
N MET A 3 -18.85 -24.21 -8.31
CA MET A 3 -18.84 -23.08 -9.23
C MET A 3 -17.40 -22.91 -9.69
N ALA A 4 -17.18 -23.24 -10.96
CA ALA A 4 -15.96 -22.90 -11.67
C ALA A 4 -15.75 -21.39 -11.53
N PHE A 5 -14.58 -20.97 -11.05
CA PHE A 5 -14.13 -19.61 -11.22
C PHE A 5 -14.05 -19.41 -12.73
N GLU A 6 -14.87 -18.53 -13.28
CA GLU A 6 -14.67 -18.08 -14.65
C GLU A 6 -13.22 -17.61 -14.73
N ASN A 7 -12.46 -18.26 -15.60
CA ASN A 7 -11.10 -17.87 -15.94
C ASN A 7 -11.20 -16.47 -16.59
N VAL A 8 -11.08 -15.44 -15.78
CA VAL A 8 -10.85 -14.10 -16.31
C VAL A 8 -9.46 -14.14 -16.92
N ASP A 9 -9.37 -13.87 -18.20
CA ASP A 9 -8.10 -13.75 -18.90
C ASP A 9 -7.43 -12.44 -18.47
N TYR A 10 -6.60 -12.52 -17.45
CA TYR A 10 -5.82 -11.38 -16.95
C TYR A 10 -4.70 -10.96 -17.90
N THR A 11 -4.43 -11.71 -18.96
CA THR A 11 -3.40 -11.34 -19.95
C THR A 11 -3.89 -10.23 -20.88
N SER A 12 -5.19 -9.98 -20.94
CA SER A 12 -5.82 -8.94 -21.79
C SER A 12 -5.96 -7.58 -21.09
N LEU A 13 -5.59 -7.45 -19.81
CA LEU A 13 -5.58 -6.15 -19.15
C LEU A 13 -4.45 -5.32 -19.74
N ASP A 14 -4.78 -4.11 -20.22
CA ASP A 14 -3.81 -3.11 -20.67
C ASP A 14 -2.88 -2.77 -19.50
N ILE A 15 -1.71 -3.44 -19.49
CA ILE A 15 -0.67 -3.19 -18.51
C ILE A 15 0.04 -1.93 -18.99
N PRO A 16 0.17 -0.89 -18.17
CA PRO A 16 1.00 0.23 -18.57
C PRO A 16 2.35 -0.32 -19.06
N ALA A 17 2.69 -0.05 -20.31
CA ALA A 17 4.06 -0.24 -20.79
C ALA A 17 4.98 0.42 -19.78
N ALA A 18 6.21 -0.04 -19.63
CA ALA A 18 7.25 0.40 -18.72
C ALA A 18 6.98 1.74 -17.99
N PRO A 19 7.46 1.99 -16.77
CA PRO A 19 7.10 3.18 -16.00
C PRO A 19 7.23 4.47 -16.81
N PHE A 20 8.10 4.50 -17.77
CA PHE A 20 8.48 5.68 -18.55
C PHE A 20 7.66 5.80 -19.85
N SER A 21 6.40 6.19 -19.71
CA SER A 21 5.70 6.89 -20.80
C SER A 21 6.39 8.23 -21.04
N ASP A 22 6.15 8.84 -22.20
CA ASP A 22 6.74 10.10 -22.65
C ASP A 22 7.25 11.01 -21.49
N PRO A 23 8.57 11.23 -21.34
CA PRO A 23 9.14 12.04 -20.27
C PRO A 23 8.58 13.46 -20.20
N ALA A 24 8.05 13.99 -21.31
CA ALA A 24 7.42 15.31 -21.37
C ALA A 24 6.11 15.40 -20.57
N ARG A 25 5.50 14.27 -20.23
CA ARG A 25 4.27 14.21 -19.40
C ARG A 25 4.55 14.18 -17.90
N ILE A 26 5.78 13.87 -17.49
CA ILE A 26 6.14 13.80 -16.07
C ILE A 26 6.27 15.24 -15.55
N PRO A 27 5.51 15.63 -14.50
CA PRO A 27 5.63 16.96 -13.92
C PRO A 27 7.04 17.18 -13.36
N ASP A 28 7.58 18.38 -13.55
CA ASP A 28 8.88 18.76 -12.99
C ASP A 28 8.73 19.10 -11.49
N PHE A 29 8.74 18.08 -10.66
CA PHE A 29 8.68 18.25 -9.22
C PHE A 29 10.05 18.65 -8.64
N PRO A 30 10.11 19.68 -7.77
CA PRO A 30 11.32 19.98 -7.02
C PRO A 30 11.73 18.76 -6.17
N LYS A 31 12.85 18.10 -6.50
CA LYS A 31 13.28 16.82 -5.89
C LYS A 31 13.35 16.84 -4.37
N ASN A 32 13.68 17.99 -3.78
CA ASN A 32 13.75 18.16 -2.32
C ASN A 32 12.40 18.41 -1.65
N LYS A 33 11.29 18.50 -2.41
CA LYS A 33 9.93 18.71 -1.90
C LYS A 33 9.00 17.52 -2.15
N VAL A 34 9.42 16.55 -2.97
CA VAL A 34 8.63 15.33 -3.19
C VAL A 34 8.50 14.57 -1.87
N PRO A 35 7.29 14.10 -1.48
CA PRO A 35 7.13 13.26 -0.30
C PRO A 35 7.98 12.00 -0.45
N ARG A 36 8.75 11.68 0.59
CA ARG A 36 9.63 10.52 0.58
C ARG A 36 8.84 9.22 0.67
N HIS A 37 7.79 9.21 1.51
CA HIS A 37 6.90 8.08 1.73
C HIS A 37 5.44 8.49 1.53
N ILE A 38 4.75 7.80 0.63
CA ILE A 38 3.33 7.98 0.34
C ILE A 38 2.56 6.73 0.73
N GLY A 39 1.47 6.91 1.48
CA GLY A 39 0.48 5.87 1.74
C GLY A 39 -0.76 6.06 0.87
N VAL A 40 -1.27 5.00 0.24
CA VAL A 40 -2.48 5.08 -0.59
C VAL A 40 -3.57 4.13 -0.07
N ILE A 41 -4.71 4.70 0.28
CA ILE A 41 -5.93 3.96 0.62
C ILE A 41 -6.79 3.85 -0.64
N MET A 42 -6.74 2.69 -1.27
CA MET A 42 -7.35 2.36 -2.56
C MET A 42 -8.85 2.06 -2.40
N ASP A 43 -9.64 3.09 -2.11
CA ASP A 43 -11.08 2.95 -1.84
C ASP A 43 -11.93 3.26 -3.08
N GLY A 44 -13.15 2.69 -3.11
CA GLY A 44 -14.15 2.96 -4.15
C GLY A 44 -14.38 1.81 -5.14
N ASN A 45 -13.58 0.75 -5.14
CA ASN A 45 -13.67 -0.36 -6.11
C ASN A 45 -15.10 -0.93 -6.22
N GLY A 46 -15.74 -1.22 -5.08
CA GLY A 46 -17.10 -1.76 -5.07
C GLY A 46 -18.16 -0.76 -5.53
N ARG A 47 -17.98 0.54 -5.26
CA ARG A 47 -18.88 1.60 -5.74
C ARG A 47 -18.74 1.78 -7.26
N TRP A 48 -17.54 1.74 -7.75
CA TRP A 48 -17.22 1.80 -9.18
C TRP A 48 -17.93 0.69 -9.96
N ALA A 49 -17.82 -0.56 -9.51
CA ALA A 49 -18.51 -1.69 -10.12
C ALA A 49 -20.04 -1.53 -10.07
N LYS A 50 -20.60 -1.14 -8.91
CA LYS A 50 -22.04 -0.92 -8.75
C LYS A 50 -22.59 0.15 -9.69
N GLN A 51 -21.88 1.26 -9.88
CA GLN A 51 -22.28 2.34 -10.80
C GLN A 51 -22.37 1.87 -12.27
N ARG A 52 -21.65 0.78 -12.60
CA ARG A 52 -21.60 0.17 -13.94
C ARG A 52 -22.45 -1.10 -14.07
N GLY A 53 -23.27 -1.41 -13.06
CA GLY A 53 -24.11 -2.61 -13.05
C GLY A 53 -23.32 -3.92 -12.90
N MET A 54 -22.07 -3.86 -12.46
CA MET A 54 -21.17 -5.00 -12.32
C MET A 54 -21.16 -5.54 -10.89
N VAL A 55 -20.71 -6.79 -10.72
CA VAL A 55 -20.46 -7.35 -9.39
C VAL A 55 -19.22 -6.71 -8.75
N ARG A 56 -19.20 -6.66 -7.41
CA ARG A 56 -18.16 -5.96 -6.63
C ARG A 56 -16.73 -6.36 -6.99
N THR A 57 -16.51 -7.63 -7.31
CA THR A 57 -15.20 -8.18 -7.67
C THR A 57 -14.62 -7.58 -8.95
N ASN A 58 -15.45 -7.20 -9.92
CA ASN A 58 -14.98 -6.52 -11.14
C ASN A 58 -14.30 -5.16 -10.85
N GLY A 59 -14.73 -4.46 -9.79
CA GLY A 59 -14.07 -3.23 -9.35
C GLY A 59 -12.64 -3.48 -8.85
N HIS A 60 -12.38 -4.62 -8.20
CA HIS A 60 -11.02 -4.99 -7.79
C HIS A 60 -10.16 -5.40 -9.00
N GLN A 61 -10.74 -6.07 -9.98
CA GLN A 61 -10.04 -6.40 -11.23
C GLN A 61 -9.66 -5.13 -12.02
N ALA A 62 -10.60 -4.19 -12.16
CA ALA A 62 -10.36 -2.90 -12.81
C ALA A 62 -9.32 -2.04 -12.07
N ALA A 63 -9.14 -2.25 -10.76
CA ALA A 63 -8.15 -1.55 -9.95
C ALA A 63 -6.71 -2.04 -10.20
N GLU A 64 -6.50 -3.27 -10.69
CA GLU A 64 -5.15 -3.82 -10.86
C GLU A 64 -4.25 -2.95 -11.75
N PRO A 65 -4.61 -2.61 -13.01
CA PRO A 65 -3.76 -1.75 -13.83
C PRO A 65 -3.49 -0.39 -13.18
N VAL A 66 -4.45 0.14 -12.41
CA VAL A 66 -4.31 1.40 -11.68
C VAL A 66 -3.28 1.32 -10.56
N VAL A 67 -3.19 0.17 -9.86
CA VAL A 67 -2.12 -0.07 -8.87
C VAL A 67 -0.75 0.08 -9.52
N PHE A 68 -0.53 -0.56 -10.67
CA PHE A 68 0.77 -0.52 -11.37
C PHE A 68 1.04 0.84 -12.01
N ASP A 69 0.01 1.53 -12.49
CA ASP A 69 0.13 2.91 -12.97
C ASP A 69 0.50 3.86 -11.82
N THR A 70 -0.06 3.65 -10.63
CA THR A 70 0.30 4.40 -9.42
C THR A 70 1.77 4.14 -9.01
N ILE A 71 2.24 2.89 -9.07
CA ILE A 71 3.64 2.54 -8.80
C ILE A 71 4.56 3.22 -9.82
N ALA A 72 4.22 3.14 -11.11
CA ALA A 72 4.97 3.81 -12.17
C ALA A 72 5.05 5.33 -11.95
N GLY A 73 3.91 5.97 -11.66
CA GLY A 73 3.87 7.41 -11.35
C GLY A 73 4.67 7.81 -10.12
N ALA A 74 4.74 6.93 -9.11
CA ALA A 74 5.57 7.16 -7.92
C ALA A 74 7.07 7.09 -8.25
N ILE A 75 7.49 6.13 -9.11
CA ILE A 75 8.86 6.03 -9.62
C ILE A 75 9.22 7.29 -10.40
N GLU A 76 8.37 7.70 -11.32
CA GLU A 76 8.57 8.87 -12.19
C GLU A 76 8.67 10.17 -11.37
N ALA A 77 7.90 10.30 -10.29
CA ALA A 77 7.98 11.43 -9.36
C ALA A 77 9.19 11.39 -8.41
N GLY A 78 9.92 10.27 -8.33
CA GLY A 78 11.07 10.10 -7.43
C GLY A 78 10.71 9.76 -5.99
N VAL A 79 9.51 9.23 -5.74
CA VAL A 79 9.08 8.70 -4.44
C VAL A 79 9.92 7.48 -4.07
N ARG A 80 10.30 7.35 -2.79
CA ARG A 80 11.18 6.26 -2.33
C ARG A 80 10.43 5.12 -1.66
N TYR A 81 9.27 5.39 -1.04
CA TYR A 81 8.45 4.42 -0.34
C TYR A 81 6.99 4.64 -0.69
N LEU A 82 6.31 3.57 -1.08
CA LEU A 82 4.88 3.60 -1.43
C LEU A 82 4.15 2.48 -0.69
N SER A 83 3.34 2.83 0.28
CA SER A 83 2.52 1.88 1.04
C SER A 83 1.11 1.82 0.45
N LEU A 84 0.67 0.61 0.04
CA LEU A 84 -0.62 0.37 -0.61
C LEU A 84 -1.55 -0.43 0.32
N TYR A 85 -2.67 0.16 0.73
CA TYR A 85 -3.64 -0.51 1.60
C TYR A 85 -4.51 -1.49 0.82
N THR A 86 -4.02 -2.72 0.68
CA THR A 86 -4.60 -3.74 -0.19
C THR A 86 -5.70 -4.55 0.49
N PHE A 87 -5.45 -5.04 1.73
CA PHE A 87 -6.43 -5.82 2.49
C PHE A 87 -6.27 -5.56 4.00
N SER A 88 -7.28 -4.93 4.60
CA SER A 88 -7.26 -4.62 6.03
C SER A 88 -7.70 -5.80 6.90
N THR A 89 -7.30 -5.78 8.18
CA THR A 89 -7.80 -6.75 9.18
C THR A 89 -9.33 -6.72 9.33
N GLU A 90 -9.97 -5.59 9.07
CA GLU A 90 -11.42 -5.42 9.09
C GLU A 90 -12.13 -6.10 7.90
N ASN A 91 -11.42 -6.31 6.78
CA ASN A 91 -11.99 -6.93 5.57
C ASN A 91 -12.36 -8.41 5.76
N TRP A 92 -11.84 -9.07 6.79
CA TRP A 92 -12.28 -10.42 7.16
C TRP A 92 -13.77 -10.51 7.52
N LYS A 93 -14.42 -9.37 7.82
CA LYS A 93 -15.87 -9.28 8.08
C LYS A 93 -16.73 -9.27 6.81
N ARG A 94 -16.11 -9.20 5.63
CA ARG A 94 -16.81 -9.27 4.33
C ARG A 94 -17.37 -10.66 4.07
N SER A 95 -18.18 -10.80 3.03
CA SER A 95 -18.72 -12.12 2.69
C SER A 95 -17.60 -13.13 2.42
N PRO A 96 -17.78 -14.43 2.77
CA PRO A 96 -16.78 -15.44 2.54
C PRO A 96 -16.37 -15.57 1.06
N GLN A 97 -17.30 -15.28 0.14
CA GLN A 97 -17.03 -15.29 -1.31
C GLN A 97 -16.06 -14.15 -1.69
N GLU A 98 -16.32 -12.91 -1.20
CA GLU A 98 -15.46 -11.75 -1.46
C GLU A 98 -14.06 -11.98 -0.87
N VAL A 99 -13.97 -12.49 0.35
CA VAL A 99 -12.69 -12.80 1.00
C VAL A 99 -11.89 -13.83 0.19
N ARG A 100 -12.53 -14.94 -0.23
CA ARG A 100 -11.87 -15.96 -1.06
C ARG A 100 -11.37 -15.37 -2.38
N PHE A 101 -12.21 -14.55 -3.04
CA PHE A 101 -11.80 -13.88 -4.26
C PHE A 101 -10.57 -12.99 -4.02
N LEU A 102 -10.60 -12.12 -3.00
CA LEU A 102 -9.51 -11.19 -2.73
C LEU A 102 -8.19 -11.91 -2.39
N MET A 103 -8.24 -13.01 -1.64
CA MET A 103 -7.05 -13.80 -1.33
C MET A 103 -6.46 -14.48 -2.58
N GLY A 104 -7.30 -15.10 -3.40
CA GLY A 104 -6.87 -15.70 -4.66
C GLY A 104 -6.31 -14.67 -5.64
N PHE A 105 -7.00 -13.54 -5.77
CA PHE A 105 -6.61 -12.44 -6.64
C PHE A 105 -5.29 -11.78 -6.22
N SER A 106 -5.12 -11.53 -4.91
CA SER A 106 -3.86 -10.98 -4.39
C SER A 106 -2.68 -11.91 -4.69
N ARG A 107 -2.83 -13.22 -4.44
CA ARG A 107 -1.80 -14.21 -4.76
C ARG A 107 -1.42 -14.18 -6.25
N GLU A 108 -2.44 -14.19 -7.11
CA GLU A 108 -2.24 -14.24 -8.56
C GLU A 108 -1.58 -12.97 -9.09
N ILE A 109 -1.98 -11.79 -8.61
CA ILE A 109 -1.35 -10.54 -9.00
C ILE A 109 0.12 -10.54 -8.60
N ILE A 110 0.46 -10.89 -7.37
CA ILE A 110 1.85 -10.90 -6.88
C ILE A 110 2.67 -11.83 -7.78
N HIS A 111 2.20 -13.07 -7.98
CA HIS A 111 2.88 -14.06 -8.83
C HIS A 111 3.14 -13.55 -10.24
N ARG A 112 2.13 -12.99 -10.89
CA ARG A 112 2.19 -12.56 -12.29
C ARG A 112 2.98 -11.27 -12.50
N ARG A 113 3.02 -10.38 -11.48
CA ARG A 113 3.58 -9.04 -11.58
C ARG A 113 4.96 -8.87 -10.96
N VAL A 114 5.44 -9.87 -10.23
CA VAL A 114 6.73 -9.77 -9.55
C VAL A 114 7.89 -9.53 -10.54
N GLU A 115 7.84 -10.15 -11.72
CA GLU A 115 8.86 -9.95 -12.75
C GLU A 115 8.88 -8.50 -13.24
N GLN A 116 7.73 -7.94 -13.58
CA GLN A 116 7.61 -6.53 -13.97
C GLN A 116 8.09 -5.59 -12.87
N MET A 117 7.74 -5.86 -11.60
CA MET A 117 8.22 -5.05 -10.47
C MET A 117 9.74 -5.14 -10.31
N ASP A 118 10.31 -6.32 -10.52
CA ASP A 118 11.76 -6.54 -10.48
C ASP A 118 12.47 -5.75 -11.60
N GLU A 119 11.97 -5.82 -12.83
CA GLU A 119 12.46 -5.05 -13.98
C GLU A 119 12.41 -3.53 -13.74
N TRP A 120 11.39 -3.05 -13.01
CA TRP A 120 11.26 -1.64 -12.64
C TRP A 120 12.17 -1.22 -11.46
N GLY A 121 12.93 -2.16 -10.89
CA GLY A 121 13.78 -1.92 -9.74
C GLY A 121 12.99 -1.69 -8.45
N VAL A 122 11.74 -2.18 -8.40
CA VAL A 122 10.88 -2.13 -7.21
C VAL A 122 11.35 -3.17 -6.20
N ARG A 123 11.57 -2.77 -4.96
CA ARG A 123 11.72 -3.67 -3.82
C ARG A 123 10.35 -3.92 -3.22
N VAL A 124 9.84 -5.13 -3.38
CA VAL A 124 8.57 -5.55 -2.79
C VAL A 124 8.73 -5.75 -1.29
N ARG A 125 7.79 -5.22 -0.50
CA ARG A 125 7.71 -5.39 0.95
C ARG A 125 6.29 -5.76 1.33
N TRP A 126 6.17 -6.54 2.39
CA TRP A 126 4.87 -6.86 2.98
C TRP A 126 4.75 -6.27 4.39
N SER A 127 3.60 -5.64 4.65
CA SER A 127 3.18 -5.20 5.98
C SER A 127 1.86 -5.87 6.35
N GLY A 128 1.86 -6.65 7.44
CA GLY A 128 0.66 -7.33 7.89
C GLY A 128 0.91 -8.57 8.75
N ARG A 129 -0.19 -9.17 9.21
CA ARG A 129 -0.17 -10.31 10.14
C ARG A 129 -0.31 -11.63 9.41
N ARG A 130 0.43 -12.66 9.89
CA ARG A 130 0.31 -14.04 9.38
C ARG A 130 -1.01 -14.72 9.76
N PRO A 131 -1.55 -14.58 10.98
CA PRO A 131 -2.78 -15.26 11.38
C PRO A 131 -3.95 -14.94 10.46
N LYS A 132 -4.68 -15.98 10.01
CA LYS A 132 -5.79 -15.97 9.05
C LYS A 132 -5.39 -15.75 7.59
N LEU A 133 -4.21 -15.18 7.29
CA LEU A 133 -3.75 -15.05 5.91
C LEU A 133 -3.44 -16.44 5.33
N TRP A 134 -3.84 -16.68 4.10
CA TRP A 134 -3.58 -17.98 3.47
C TRP A 134 -2.10 -18.19 3.26
N LYS A 135 -1.65 -19.41 3.57
CA LYS A 135 -0.23 -19.76 3.40
C LYS A 135 0.26 -19.49 1.98
N SER A 136 -0.54 -19.79 0.96
CA SER A 136 -0.20 -19.54 -0.43
C SER A 136 -0.01 -18.06 -0.78
N VAL A 137 -0.69 -17.13 -0.09
CA VAL A 137 -0.47 -15.68 -0.25
C VAL A 137 0.83 -15.27 0.44
N ILE A 138 1.10 -15.83 1.63
CA ILE A 138 2.34 -15.58 2.37
C ILE A 138 3.54 -16.06 1.54
N ASP A 139 3.47 -17.27 0.99
CA ASP A 139 4.56 -17.85 0.20
C ASP A 139 4.89 -16.98 -1.03
N GLU A 140 3.88 -16.44 -1.73
CA GLU A 140 4.11 -15.53 -2.87
C GLU A 140 4.70 -14.19 -2.44
N LEU A 141 4.23 -13.64 -1.30
CA LEU A 141 4.79 -12.40 -0.76
C LEU A 141 6.26 -12.56 -0.39
N GLU A 142 6.61 -13.64 0.34
CA GLU A 142 7.98 -13.95 0.73
C GLU A 142 8.88 -14.21 -0.48
N ALA A 143 8.38 -14.90 -1.51
CA ALA A 143 9.11 -15.13 -2.75
C ALA A 143 9.35 -13.80 -3.51
N ALA A 144 8.36 -12.91 -3.54
CA ALA A 144 8.50 -11.60 -4.16
C ALA A 144 9.49 -10.70 -3.40
N GLU A 145 9.44 -10.69 -2.05
CA GLU A 145 10.41 -9.98 -1.21
C GLU A 145 11.83 -10.49 -1.45
N GLU A 146 12.04 -11.81 -1.46
CA GLU A 146 13.37 -12.41 -1.68
C GLU A 146 13.90 -12.10 -3.08
N ARG A 147 13.07 -12.22 -4.12
CA ARG A 147 13.45 -11.91 -5.50
C ARG A 147 13.91 -10.46 -5.67
N THR A 148 13.19 -9.52 -5.05
CA THR A 148 13.38 -8.09 -5.27
C THR A 148 14.21 -7.39 -4.18
N LYS A 149 14.75 -8.11 -3.22
CA LYS A 149 15.44 -7.57 -2.02
C LYS A 149 16.60 -6.62 -2.31
N ASN A 150 17.24 -6.76 -3.47
CA ASN A 150 18.40 -5.95 -3.86
C ASN A 150 18.02 -4.71 -4.67
N ASN A 151 16.74 -4.55 -5.03
CA ASN A 151 16.25 -3.42 -5.79
C ASN A 151 16.27 -2.13 -4.96
N LYS A 152 16.47 -0.98 -5.64
CA LYS A 152 16.76 0.30 -4.96
C LYS A 152 16.02 1.50 -5.55
N VAL A 153 15.14 1.30 -6.54
CA VAL A 153 14.41 2.41 -7.17
C VAL A 153 13.33 2.91 -6.22
N ILE A 154 12.46 2.02 -5.75
CA ILE A 154 11.38 2.29 -4.80
C ILE A 154 11.08 1.06 -3.96
N ASP A 155 10.76 1.25 -2.68
CA ASP A 155 10.16 0.20 -1.85
C ASP A 155 8.64 0.31 -1.96
N VAL A 156 7.98 -0.75 -2.45
CA VAL A 156 6.51 -0.84 -2.49
C VAL A 156 6.03 -1.80 -1.42
N VAL A 157 5.28 -1.28 -0.47
CA VAL A 157 4.78 -2.01 0.70
C VAL A 157 3.33 -2.41 0.46
N PHE A 158 3.09 -3.68 0.22
CA PHE A 158 1.73 -4.21 0.16
C PHE A 158 1.20 -4.47 1.58
N CYS A 159 0.26 -3.65 2.03
CA CYS A 159 -0.39 -3.80 3.33
C CYS A 159 -1.53 -4.81 3.22
N ILE A 160 -1.23 -6.10 3.46
CA ILE A 160 -2.15 -7.23 3.34
C ILE A 160 -2.35 -7.90 4.69
N ASN A 161 -3.62 -8.06 5.10
CA ASN A 161 -4.00 -8.43 6.46
C ASN A 161 -3.39 -7.45 7.48
N TYR A 162 -3.40 -6.17 7.11
CA TYR A 162 -2.82 -5.07 7.85
C TYR A 162 -3.88 -4.32 8.67
N GLY A 163 -3.46 -3.80 9.81
CA GLY A 163 -4.22 -2.83 10.60
C GLY A 163 -3.29 -2.25 11.65
N GLY A 164 -3.10 -0.93 11.67
CA GLY A 164 -2.09 -0.28 12.49
C GLY A 164 -2.27 -0.48 13.99
N ARG A 165 -3.52 -0.59 14.50
CA ARG A 165 -3.73 -0.97 15.90
C ARG A 165 -3.22 -2.39 16.20
N ALA A 166 -3.33 -3.31 15.24
CA ALA A 166 -2.81 -4.66 15.38
C ALA A 166 -1.28 -4.67 15.31
N GLU A 167 -0.68 -3.89 14.43
CA GLU A 167 0.76 -3.69 14.31
C GLU A 167 1.37 -3.17 15.62
N ILE A 168 0.80 -2.08 16.17
CA ILE A 168 1.24 -1.51 17.47
C ILE A 168 1.12 -2.56 18.58
N ALA A 169 0.02 -3.31 18.62
CA ALA A 169 -0.16 -4.37 19.62
C ALA A 169 0.87 -5.50 19.47
N ASP A 170 1.23 -5.87 18.25
CA ASP A 170 2.26 -6.88 17.99
C ASP A 170 3.66 -6.37 18.35
N ALA A 171 3.95 -5.08 18.10
CA ALA A 171 5.18 -4.42 18.55
C ALA A 171 5.29 -4.41 20.07
N CYS A 172 4.23 -4.01 20.77
CA CYS A 172 4.17 -4.05 22.23
C CYS A 172 4.36 -5.47 22.76
N ALA A 173 3.75 -6.47 22.14
CA ALA A 173 3.92 -7.87 22.54
C ALA A 173 5.35 -8.38 22.30
N ALA A 174 6.02 -7.91 21.23
CA ALA A 174 7.43 -8.23 21.00
C ALA A 174 8.33 -7.62 22.09
N ILE A 175 8.14 -6.34 22.41
CA ILE A 175 8.86 -5.64 23.48
C ILE A 175 8.63 -6.34 24.83
N ALA A 176 7.37 -6.71 25.15
CA ALA A 176 7.07 -7.43 26.39
C ALA A 176 7.82 -8.77 26.51
N ARG A 177 7.99 -9.51 25.40
CA ARG A 177 8.82 -10.72 25.36
C ARG A 177 10.29 -10.42 25.64
N GLU A 178 10.84 -9.36 25.07
CA GLU A 178 12.24 -8.96 25.31
C GLU A 178 12.48 -8.50 26.75
N VAL A 179 11.49 -7.82 27.37
CA VAL A 179 11.53 -7.48 28.80
C VAL A 179 11.52 -8.75 29.65
N ARG A 180 10.61 -9.67 29.39
CA ARG A 180 10.55 -10.97 30.10
C ARG A 180 11.86 -11.75 29.98
N ASP A 181 12.47 -11.72 28.80
CA ASP A 181 13.73 -12.43 28.51
C ASP A 181 14.98 -11.67 29.02
N GLY A 182 14.79 -10.53 29.72
CA GLY A 182 15.86 -9.73 30.31
C GLY A 182 16.72 -8.94 29.31
N LYS A 183 16.30 -8.84 28.05
CA LYS A 183 17.05 -8.15 27.00
C LYS A 183 16.95 -6.62 27.11
N ILE A 184 15.81 -6.14 27.60
CA ILE A 184 15.52 -4.70 27.81
C ILE A 184 14.83 -4.49 29.15
N SER A 185 14.95 -3.26 29.73
CA SER A 185 14.21 -2.86 30.91
C SER A 185 12.83 -2.33 30.53
N GLY A 186 11.77 -2.82 31.18
CA GLY A 186 10.40 -2.34 30.97
C GLY A 186 10.18 -0.87 31.32
N ASP A 187 11.02 -0.29 32.20
CA ASP A 187 10.95 1.11 32.59
C ASP A 187 11.53 2.06 31.52
N ARG A 188 12.06 1.53 30.44
CA ARG A 188 12.74 2.30 29.39
C ARG A 188 12.13 2.14 28.01
N VAL A 189 10.84 1.80 27.92
CA VAL A 189 10.15 1.74 26.64
C VAL A 189 9.98 3.14 26.08
N THR A 190 10.48 3.36 24.86
CA THR A 190 10.44 4.65 24.16
C THR A 190 9.71 4.54 22.84
N GLU A 191 9.28 5.66 22.25
CA GLU A 191 8.70 5.72 20.89
C GLU A 191 9.61 5.05 19.86
N LYS A 192 10.92 5.31 19.94
CA LYS A 192 11.93 4.69 19.07
C LYS A 192 11.93 3.16 19.18
N MET A 193 11.73 2.61 20.38
CA MET A 193 11.66 1.16 20.57
C MET A 193 10.39 0.60 19.94
N ILE A 194 9.25 1.29 20.10
CA ILE A 194 8.01 0.86 19.44
C ILE A 194 8.18 0.90 17.93
N ALA A 195 8.67 2.01 17.37
CA ALA A 195 8.95 2.15 15.94
C ALA A 195 9.89 1.03 15.41
N GLY A 196 10.92 0.67 16.20
CA GLY A 196 11.86 -0.40 15.86
C GLY A 196 11.26 -1.81 15.88
N HIS A 197 10.02 -1.99 16.36
CA HIS A 197 9.30 -3.25 16.40
C HIS A 197 8.06 -3.29 15.51
N LEU A 198 7.79 -2.23 14.73
CA LEU A 198 6.77 -2.24 13.69
C LEU A 198 7.15 -3.23 12.57
N TYR A 199 6.23 -3.52 11.68
CA TYR A 199 6.45 -4.56 10.65
C TYR A 199 7.58 -4.23 9.69
N ASN A 200 7.81 -2.95 9.37
CA ASN A 200 8.87 -2.46 8.50
C ASN A 200 9.63 -1.29 9.15
N PRO A 201 10.44 -1.54 10.20
CA PRO A 201 11.04 -0.49 11.03
C PRO A 201 12.12 0.34 10.32
N ASP A 202 12.57 -0.08 9.17
CA ASP A 202 13.54 0.62 8.32
C ASP A 202 12.88 1.59 7.31
N ILE A 203 11.54 1.56 7.20
CA ILE A 203 10.78 2.50 6.38
C ILE A 203 10.49 3.76 7.22
N PRO A 204 10.74 4.97 6.70
CA PRO A 204 10.48 6.21 7.42
C PRO A 204 8.99 6.48 7.58
N ASP A 205 8.65 7.40 8.48
CA ASP A 205 7.29 7.90 8.63
C ASP A 205 6.70 8.35 7.30
N CYS A 206 5.38 8.23 7.18
CA CYS A 206 4.63 8.60 5.99
C CYS A 206 4.50 10.13 5.91
N ASP A 207 4.84 10.71 4.76
CA ASP A 207 4.72 12.15 4.53
C ASP A 207 3.34 12.55 4.03
N LEU A 208 2.73 11.71 3.19
CA LEU A 208 1.46 11.96 2.53
C LEU A 208 0.60 10.70 2.52
N VAL A 209 -0.64 10.79 3.00
CA VAL A 209 -1.65 9.74 2.83
C VAL A 209 -2.70 10.22 1.85
N ILE A 210 -2.87 9.48 0.76
CA ILE A 210 -3.89 9.73 -0.25
C ILE A 210 -5.03 8.72 -0.04
N ARG A 211 -6.27 9.20 0.02
CA ARG A 211 -7.44 8.32 0.02
C ARG A 211 -8.39 8.69 -1.09
N THR A 212 -8.73 7.71 -1.93
CA THR A 212 -9.69 7.84 -3.01
C THR A 212 -11.13 7.72 -2.51
N SER A 213 -12.10 8.08 -3.37
CA SER A 213 -13.55 7.94 -3.16
C SER A 213 -14.22 8.97 -2.25
N GLY A 214 -13.55 10.09 -1.93
CA GLY A 214 -14.11 11.19 -1.13
C GLY A 214 -14.29 10.89 0.36
N GLU A 215 -13.87 9.72 0.84
CA GLU A 215 -13.97 9.34 2.25
C GLU A 215 -12.84 9.95 3.07
N GLN A 216 -13.18 10.68 4.15
CA GLN A 216 -12.25 11.47 4.96
C GLN A 216 -11.91 10.76 6.28
N ARG A 217 -11.17 9.68 6.23
CA ARG A 217 -10.67 8.92 7.39
C ARG A 217 -9.52 8.01 6.97
N THR A 218 -8.65 7.62 7.90
CA THR A 218 -7.51 6.73 7.63
C THR A 218 -7.85 5.25 7.75
N SER A 219 -8.96 4.90 8.40
CA SER A 219 -9.45 3.52 8.55
C SER A 219 -8.38 2.56 9.09
N ASN A 220 -7.66 2.96 10.13
CA ASN A 220 -6.63 2.14 10.77
C ASN A 220 -5.39 1.88 9.87
N PHE A 221 -5.16 2.76 8.88
CA PHE A 221 -4.00 2.69 8.00
C PHE A 221 -2.88 3.59 8.54
N LEU A 222 -1.73 2.99 8.79
CA LEU A 222 -0.48 3.61 9.24
C LEU A 222 -0.66 4.62 10.41
N PRO A 223 -1.39 4.32 11.51
CA PRO A 223 -1.66 5.32 12.55
C PRO A 223 -0.40 5.80 13.29
N TRP A 224 0.65 4.99 13.33
CA TRP A 224 1.93 5.37 13.90
C TRP A 224 2.75 6.19 12.90
N GLU A 225 2.98 5.63 11.74
CA GLU A 225 3.85 6.21 10.70
C GLU A 225 3.24 7.46 10.06
N ALA A 226 1.90 7.59 10.06
CA ALA A 226 1.19 8.72 9.47
C ALA A 226 0.78 9.79 10.51
N ALA A 227 1.34 9.75 11.73
CA ALA A 227 0.98 10.69 12.80
C ALA A 227 1.18 12.16 12.41
N TYR A 228 2.12 12.44 11.52
CA TYR A 228 2.43 13.78 11.00
C TYR A 228 2.27 13.88 9.48
N ALA A 229 1.63 12.90 8.86
CA ALA A 229 1.40 12.92 7.41
C ALA A 229 0.39 14.00 7.02
N GLU A 230 0.60 14.62 5.88
CA GLU A 230 -0.45 15.37 5.19
C GLU A 230 -1.50 14.38 4.64
N LEU A 231 -2.77 14.78 4.68
CA LEU A 231 -3.86 13.96 4.17
C LEU A 231 -4.46 14.61 2.92
N ASP A 232 -4.58 13.84 1.85
CA ASP A 232 -5.25 14.26 0.62
C ASP A 232 -6.40 13.31 0.30
N PHE A 233 -7.63 13.84 0.34
CA PHE A 233 -8.86 13.09 0.11
C PHE A 233 -9.38 13.43 -1.28
N VAL A 234 -9.21 12.52 -2.22
CA VAL A 234 -9.61 12.72 -3.61
C VAL A 234 -10.97 12.10 -3.91
N PRO A 235 -11.84 12.76 -4.69
CA PRO A 235 -13.22 12.30 -4.90
C PRO A 235 -13.32 11.10 -5.83
N GLU A 236 -12.34 10.88 -6.69
CA GLU A 236 -12.33 9.81 -7.69
C GLU A 236 -12.37 8.43 -7.01
N LEU A 237 -13.06 7.47 -7.65
CA LEU A 237 -13.03 6.07 -7.25
C LEU A 237 -11.73 5.43 -7.74
N PHE A 238 -11.08 4.57 -6.96
CA PHE A 238 -9.73 4.10 -7.24
C PHE A 238 -9.56 3.53 -8.68
N PRO A 239 -10.48 2.74 -9.26
CA PRO A 239 -10.33 2.29 -10.65
C PRO A 239 -10.32 3.38 -11.72
N ASP A 240 -10.78 4.59 -11.41
CA ASP A 240 -10.73 5.76 -12.30
C ASP A 240 -9.54 6.69 -11.96
N CYS A 241 -8.66 6.28 -11.03
CA CYS A 241 -7.43 7.01 -10.70
C CYS A 241 -6.29 6.61 -11.65
N GLY A 242 -5.09 6.96 -11.29
CA GLY A 242 -3.87 6.64 -12.01
C GLY A 242 -2.76 7.55 -11.52
N ARG A 243 -1.64 7.56 -12.24
CA ARG A 243 -0.51 8.41 -11.92
C ARG A 243 -0.86 9.90 -11.89
N ASP A 244 -1.80 10.35 -12.72
CA ASP A 244 -2.21 11.77 -12.75
C ASP A 244 -2.85 12.20 -11.42
N VAL A 245 -3.63 11.34 -10.77
CA VAL A 245 -4.19 11.59 -9.44
C VAL A 245 -3.08 11.61 -8.38
N LEU A 246 -2.14 10.67 -8.45
CA LEU A 246 -0.96 10.66 -7.57
C LEU A 246 -0.15 11.94 -7.72
N TRP A 247 0.16 12.35 -8.94
CA TRP A 247 0.95 13.56 -9.22
C TRP A 247 0.24 14.82 -8.74
N ARG A 248 -1.08 14.92 -8.93
CA ARG A 248 -1.89 16.03 -8.38
C ARG A 248 -1.80 16.07 -6.86
N SER A 249 -1.87 14.93 -6.18
CA SER A 249 -1.72 14.87 -4.72
C SER A 249 -0.31 15.24 -4.26
N ILE A 250 0.72 14.87 -5.01
CA ILE A 250 2.11 15.32 -4.77
C ILE A 250 2.21 16.84 -4.95
N ASP A 251 1.61 17.41 -5.98
CA ASP A 251 1.57 18.86 -6.21
C ASP A 251 0.90 19.59 -5.04
N HIS A 252 -0.26 19.10 -4.57
CA HIS A 252 -0.92 19.63 -3.38
C HIS A 252 0.01 19.61 -2.16
N TYR A 253 0.72 18.49 -1.94
CA TYR A 253 1.67 18.35 -0.83
C TYR A 253 2.82 19.36 -0.91
N ILE A 254 3.42 19.55 -2.08
CA ILE A 254 4.57 20.45 -2.30
C ILE A 254 4.22 21.91 -1.93
N HIS A 255 2.96 22.30 -2.11
CA HIS A 255 2.48 23.64 -1.83
C HIS A 255 1.97 23.84 -0.39
N ARG A 256 1.96 22.79 0.45
CA ARG A 256 1.59 22.91 1.87
C ARG A 256 2.75 23.38 2.75
N ASP A 257 2.43 24.17 3.77
CA ASP A 257 3.40 24.64 4.75
C ASP A 257 3.40 23.71 5.98
N ARG A 258 4.36 22.79 6.06
CA ARG A 258 4.49 21.80 7.16
C ARG A 258 5.20 22.46 8.36
N ARG A 259 4.54 22.55 9.49
CA ARG A 259 5.03 23.30 10.68
C ARG A 259 5.54 22.42 11.82
N PHE A 260 5.20 21.14 11.88
CA PHE A 260 5.62 20.20 12.94
C PHE A 260 5.50 20.77 14.37
N GLY A 261 4.44 21.55 14.64
CA GLY A 261 4.23 22.22 15.93
C GLY A 261 5.08 23.48 16.17
N GLY A 262 5.93 23.88 15.23
CA GLY A 262 6.71 25.13 15.32
C GLY A 262 5.87 26.34 14.92
N VAL A 263 6.08 27.46 15.64
CA VAL A 263 5.55 28.78 15.27
C VAL A 263 6.64 29.50 14.49
N LYS A 264 6.31 30.02 13.29
CA LYS A 264 7.18 30.99 12.59
C LYS A 264 6.95 32.38 13.11
#